data_90faf4a26792b64da713d57be2994f6c
#
_entry.id   90faf4a26792b64da713d57be2994f6c
#
_cell.length_a   1.000
_cell.length_b   1.000
_cell.length_c   1.000
_cell.angle_alpha   90.00
_cell.angle_beta   90.00
_cell.angle_gamma   90.00
#
_symmetry.space_group_name_H-M   'P 1'
#
loop_
_entity.id
_entity.type
_entity.pdbx_description
1 polymer ?
#
loop_
_entity_poly.entity_id
_entity_poly.type
_entity_poly.pdbx_seq_one_letter_code
_entity_poly.pdbx_strand_id
1 'polypeptide(L)'
;MPKPSHVGWLAKVGKTLKTKDGVPIEIWQLNHKPDADVLSEWAVHFRNHYCDDKQIDLLRKGTRLTRSEYLVNLKFPDANIKPGPSIRSGDFAEILVADYVEYILKFWVPRIRYADKTMRNESKKGSDIIGFRFQQAGKSSREKQ
;
A
#
# COMPACT_ATOMS: atom_id res chain seq x y z
N MET A 1 -12.10 -0.58 8.00
CA MET A 1 -11.35 -1.82 8.30
C MET A 1 -10.54 -1.62 9.58
N PRO A 2 -10.27 -2.66 10.36
CA PRO A 2 -9.36 -2.53 11.50
C PRO A 2 -7.97 -2.12 11.00
N LYS A 3 -7.22 -1.39 11.84
CA LYS A 3 -5.87 -0.94 11.53
C LYS A 3 -4.94 -2.15 11.50
N PRO A 4 -4.19 -2.41 10.40
CA PRO A 4 -3.22 -3.51 10.34
C PRO A 4 -2.10 -3.33 11.37
N SER A 5 -1.62 -4.44 11.94
CA SER A 5 -0.65 -4.43 13.05
C SER A 5 0.69 -3.77 12.68
N HIS A 6 1.18 -3.95 11.47
CA HIS A 6 2.43 -3.34 10.98
C HIS A 6 2.40 -1.80 10.95
N VAL A 7 1.23 -1.19 10.84
CA VAL A 7 1.08 0.28 10.92
C VAL A 7 1.47 0.81 12.30
N GLY A 8 1.46 -0.05 13.34
CA GLY A 8 1.99 0.27 14.67
C GLY A 8 3.51 0.47 14.71
N TRP A 9 4.23 0.03 13.68
CA TRP A 9 5.67 0.24 13.53
C TRP A 9 6.03 1.60 12.92
N LEU A 10 5.05 2.33 12.36
CA LEU A 10 5.25 3.70 11.92
C LEU A 10 5.23 4.64 13.12
N ALA A 11 6.31 5.38 13.30
CA ALA A 11 6.45 6.36 14.37
C ALA A 11 6.94 7.71 13.82
N LYS A 12 6.38 8.78 14.37
CA LYS A 12 6.83 10.13 14.07
C LYS A 12 8.16 10.38 14.76
N VAL A 13 9.16 10.84 14.00
CA VAL A 13 10.47 11.23 14.53
C VAL A 13 10.34 12.62 15.19
N GLY A 14 10.96 12.80 16.36
CA GLY A 14 10.87 14.06 17.11
C GLY A 14 11.55 15.28 16.46
N LYS A 15 12.29 15.08 15.35
CA LYS A 15 12.89 16.18 14.58
C LYS A 15 11.89 16.73 13.57
N THR A 16 11.72 18.03 13.55
CA THR A 16 10.94 18.72 12.52
C THR A 16 11.90 19.44 11.58
N LEU A 17 11.82 19.09 10.29
CA LEU A 17 12.47 19.85 9.23
C LEU A 17 11.54 20.95 8.76
N LYS A 18 12.09 21.92 8.04
CA LYS A 18 11.32 22.99 7.37
C LYS A 18 11.76 23.11 5.92
N THR A 19 10.82 23.42 5.04
CA THR A 19 11.12 23.86 3.68
C THR A 19 11.84 25.22 3.70
N LYS A 20 12.34 25.67 2.54
CA LYS A 20 12.87 27.03 2.38
C LYS A 20 11.86 28.10 2.81
N ASP A 21 10.58 27.88 2.57
CA ASP A 21 9.48 28.80 2.88
C ASP A 21 8.95 28.64 4.32
N GLY A 22 9.66 27.86 5.16
CA GLY A 22 9.31 27.70 6.57
C GLY A 22 8.21 26.69 6.87
N VAL A 23 7.68 25.96 5.86
CA VAL A 23 6.65 24.94 6.06
C VAL A 23 7.25 23.75 6.82
N PRO A 24 6.63 23.29 7.92
CA PRO A 24 7.13 22.15 8.68
C PRO A 24 6.98 20.85 7.88
N ILE A 25 8.03 20.02 7.92
CA ILE A 25 8.06 18.69 7.33
C ILE A 25 8.08 17.67 8.47
N GLU A 26 7.08 16.82 8.54
CA GLU A 26 7.05 15.70 9.47
C GLU A 26 7.83 14.52 8.91
N ILE A 27 8.66 13.92 9.76
CA ILE A 27 9.42 12.72 9.41
C ILE A 27 8.78 11.54 10.11
N TRP A 28 8.48 10.50 9.36
CA TRP A 28 7.98 9.23 9.86
C TRP A 28 8.97 8.12 9.56
N GLN A 29 9.14 7.22 10.50
CA GLN A 29 10.07 6.10 10.40
C GLN A 29 9.33 4.79 10.63
N LEU A 30 9.67 3.78 9.84
CA LEU A 30 9.23 2.40 10.07
C LEU A 30 10.21 1.72 11.01
N ASN A 31 9.78 1.46 12.25
CA ASN A 31 10.55 0.75 13.26
C ASN A 31 10.21 -0.74 13.21
N HIS A 32 10.76 -1.43 12.22
CA HIS A 32 10.57 -2.87 12.06
C HIS A 32 10.99 -3.65 13.31
N LYS A 33 10.14 -4.61 13.71
CA LYS A 33 10.42 -5.57 14.77
C LYS A 33 10.35 -6.99 14.20
N PRO A 34 11.17 -7.94 14.69
CA PRO A 34 11.13 -9.33 14.25
C PRO A 34 9.94 -10.08 14.90
N ASP A 35 8.71 -9.64 14.63
CA ASP A 35 7.46 -10.22 15.10
C ASP A 35 6.85 -11.04 13.98
N ALA A 36 6.86 -12.37 14.13
CA ALA A 36 6.44 -13.31 13.09
C ALA A 36 4.93 -13.19 12.79
N ASP A 37 4.11 -12.90 13.79
CA ASP A 37 2.66 -12.78 13.61
C ASP A 37 2.32 -11.51 12.83
N VAL A 38 2.93 -10.38 13.20
CA VAL A 38 2.77 -9.12 12.47
C VAL A 38 3.29 -9.23 11.04
N LEU A 39 4.43 -9.90 10.82
CA LEU A 39 4.97 -10.11 9.48
C LEU A 39 4.06 -10.99 8.62
N SER A 40 3.48 -12.05 9.21
CA SER A 40 2.52 -12.92 8.53
C SER A 40 1.23 -12.17 8.16
N GLU A 41 0.67 -11.40 9.08
CA GLU A 41 -0.50 -10.55 8.83
C GLU A 41 -0.20 -9.53 7.73
N TRP A 42 0.97 -8.88 7.78
CA TRP A 42 1.39 -7.91 6.76
C TRP A 42 1.58 -8.54 5.39
N ALA A 43 2.16 -9.74 5.32
CA ALA A 43 2.28 -10.48 4.06
C ALA A 43 0.91 -10.80 3.44
N VAL A 44 -0.08 -11.19 4.24
CA VAL A 44 -1.47 -11.39 3.79
C VAL A 44 -2.08 -10.08 3.30
N HIS A 45 -1.95 -9.00 4.07
CA HIS A 45 -2.43 -7.67 3.71
C HIS A 45 -1.81 -7.21 2.37
N PHE A 46 -0.49 -7.33 2.23
CA PHE A 46 0.22 -6.96 1.02
C PHE A 46 -0.23 -7.77 -0.20
N ARG A 47 -0.34 -9.11 -0.06
CA ARG A 47 -0.78 -10.03 -1.10
C ARG A 47 -2.19 -9.69 -1.61
N ASN A 48 -3.10 -9.34 -0.71
CA ASN A 48 -4.48 -9.03 -1.06
C ASN A 48 -4.63 -7.77 -1.92
N HIS A 49 -3.61 -6.90 -2.00
CA HIS A 49 -3.60 -5.79 -2.96
C HIS A 49 -3.46 -6.28 -4.41
N TYR A 50 -2.78 -7.40 -4.65
CA TYR A 50 -2.63 -7.97 -5.99
C TYR A 50 -3.76 -8.92 -6.36
N CYS A 51 -4.30 -9.64 -5.39
CA CYS A 51 -5.37 -10.60 -5.61
C CYS A 51 -6.07 -10.89 -4.28
N ASP A 52 -7.35 -10.55 -4.17
CA ASP A 52 -8.14 -10.85 -2.98
C ASP A 52 -8.28 -12.37 -2.79
N ASP A 53 -8.03 -12.83 -1.57
CA ASP A 53 -8.17 -14.24 -1.19
C ASP A 53 -9.58 -14.81 -1.45
N LYS A 54 -10.61 -13.96 -1.48
CA LYS A 54 -11.99 -14.36 -1.82
C LYS A 54 -12.20 -14.61 -3.31
N GLN A 55 -11.35 -14.04 -4.16
CA GLN A 55 -11.49 -14.10 -5.61
C GLN A 55 -10.48 -15.04 -6.27
N ILE A 56 -9.37 -15.39 -5.59
CA ILE A 56 -8.25 -16.11 -6.19
C ILE A 56 -8.67 -17.45 -6.80
N ASP A 57 -9.59 -18.20 -6.16
CA ASP A 57 -10.02 -19.50 -6.69
C ASP A 57 -10.87 -19.38 -7.96
N LEU A 58 -11.63 -18.30 -8.09
CA LEU A 58 -12.35 -18.00 -9.31
C LEU A 58 -11.39 -17.54 -10.43
N LEU A 59 -10.48 -16.64 -10.11
CA LEU A 59 -9.55 -16.06 -11.09
C LEU A 59 -8.53 -17.07 -11.65
N ARG A 60 -8.10 -18.06 -10.84
CA ARG A 60 -7.19 -19.11 -11.29
C ARG A 60 -7.88 -20.27 -12.00
N LYS A 61 -9.21 -20.31 -12.03
CA LYS A 61 -9.97 -21.37 -12.67
C LYS A 61 -9.54 -21.53 -14.14
N GLY A 62 -9.21 -22.75 -14.54
CA GLY A 62 -8.73 -23.06 -15.89
C GLY A 62 -7.22 -22.91 -16.11
N THR A 63 -6.48 -22.29 -15.19
CA THR A 63 -5.00 -22.15 -15.30
C THR A 63 -4.22 -23.41 -14.88
N ARG A 64 -4.84 -24.34 -14.17
CA ARG A 64 -4.23 -25.52 -13.53
C ARG A 64 -3.16 -25.19 -12.48
N LEU A 65 -3.02 -23.92 -12.09
CA LEU A 65 -2.04 -23.46 -11.09
C LEU A 65 -2.62 -23.56 -9.68
N THR A 66 -1.78 -23.83 -8.70
CA THR A 66 -2.08 -23.63 -7.28
C THR A 66 -2.25 -22.14 -6.98
N ARG A 67 -2.81 -21.75 -5.81
CA ARG A 67 -2.91 -20.34 -5.40
C ARG A 67 -1.55 -19.64 -5.40
N SER A 68 -0.52 -20.32 -4.86
CA SER A 68 0.84 -19.79 -4.80
C SER A 68 1.43 -19.58 -6.18
N GLU A 69 1.34 -20.58 -7.06
CA GLU A 69 1.84 -20.48 -8.43
C GLU A 69 1.11 -19.39 -9.23
N TYR A 70 -0.21 -19.26 -9.04
CA TYR A 70 -0.99 -18.21 -9.69
C TYR A 70 -0.50 -16.81 -9.28
N LEU A 71 -0.27 -16.59 -7.99
CA LEU A 71 0.24 -15.32 -7.48
C LEU A 71 1.66 -15.04 -7.99
N VAL A 72 2.57 -16.01 -7.86
CA VAL A 72 3.98 -15.84 -8.24
C VAL A 72 4.16 -15.66 -9.73
N ASN A 73 3.43 -16.43 -10.54
CA ASN A 73 3.63 -16.44 -12.00
C ASN A 73 2.83 -15.37 -12.74
N LEU A 74 1.67 -14.95 -12.21
CA LEU A 74 0.74 -14.09 -12.95
C LEU A 74 0.44 -12.75 -12.27
N LYS A 75 0.58 -12.64 -10.97
CA LYS A 75 0.19 -11.43 -10.23
C LYS A 75 1.37 -10.62 -9.70
N PHE A 76 2.31 -11.27 -9.01
CA PHE A 76 3.45 -10.56 -8.45
C PHE A 76 4.46 -10.18 -9.55
N PRO A 77 5.08 -9.01 -9.48
CA PRO A 77 6.25 -8.71 -10.29
C PRO A 77 7.33 -9.79 -10.10
N ASP A 78 8.13 -10.07 -11.12
CA ASP A 78 9.16 -11.09 -11.06
C ASP A 78 10.16 -10.79 -9.93
N ALA A 79 10.65 -11.83 -9.25
CA ALA A 79 11.58 -11.65 -8.15
C ALA A 79 13.03 -11.45 -8.63
N ASN A 80 13.37 -11.96 -9.81
CA ASN A 80 14.75 -12.11 -10.29
C ASN A 80 15.00 -11.41 -11.62
N ILE A 81 13.98 -11.34 -12.49
CA ILE A 81 14.11 -10.81 -13.85
C ILE A 81 13.71 -9.34 -13.88
N LYS A 82 14.61 -8.47 -14.33
CA LYS A 82 14.35 -7.03 -14.49
C LYS A 82 13.17 -6.79 -15.47
N PRO A 83 12.31 -5.79 -15.21
CA PRO A 83 12.33 -4.80 -14.12
C PRO A 83 11.62 -5.24 -12.81
N GLY A 84 11.23 -6.50 -12.69
CA GLY A 84 10.41 -7.03 -11.61
C GLY A 84 10.87 -6.66 -10.18
N PRO A 85 12.17 -6.79 -9.81
CA PRO A 85 12.63 -6.44 -8.46
C PRO A 85 12.40 -4.95 -8.11
N SER A 86 12.64 -4.04 -9.06
CA SER A 86 12.40 -2.60 -8.84
C SER A 86 10.92 -2.28 -8.72
N ILE A 87 10.07 -2.95 -9.50
CA ILE A 87 8.62 -2.80 -9.40
C ILE A 87 8.09 -3.32 -8.06
N ARG A 88 8.61 -4.47 -7.56
CA ARG A 88 8.25 -4.96 -6.22
C ARG A 88 8.57 -3.94 -5.12
N SER A 89 9.74 -3.35 -5.18
CA SER A 89 10.15 -2.34 -4.20
C SER A 89 9.28 -1.09 -4.27
N GLY A 90 8.93 -0.65 -5.47
CA GLY A 90 8.01 0.47 -5.69
C GLY A 90 6.60 0.16 -5.17
N ASP A 91 6.03 -0.98 -5.57
CA ASP A 91 4.71 -1.42 -5.12
C ASP A 91 4.65 -1.53 -3.58
N PHE A 92 5.71 -2.06 -2.95
CA PHE A 92 5.79 -2.15 -1.49
C PHE A 92 5.77 -0.76 -0.84
N ALA A 93 6.59 0.16 -1.33
CA ALA A 93 6.64 1.52 -0.80
C ALA A 93 5.31 2.25 -0.96
N GLU A 94 4.66 2.13 -2.12
CA GLU A 94 3.36 2.76 -2.38
C GLU A 94 2.26 2.18 -1.46
N ILE A 95 2.21 0.86 -1.26
CA ILE A 95 1.24 0.23 -0.36
C ILE A 95 1.46 0.70 1.08
N LEU A 96 2.71 0.79 1.54
CA LEU A 96 3.03 1.28 2.88
C LEU A 96 2.63 2.75 3.07
N VAL A 97 2.90 3.60 2.07
CA VAL A 97 2.47 5.01 2.10
C VAL A 97 0.94 5.12 2.05
N ALA A 98 0.27 4.27 1.28
CA ALA A 98 -1.19 4.21 1.27
C ALA A 98 -1.76 3.80 2.64
N ASP A 99 -1.11 2.87 3.36
CA ASP A 99 -1.46 2.52 4.73
C ASP A 99 -1.28 3.70 5.69
N TYR A 100 -0.19 4.46 5.54
CA TYR A 100 0.01 5.69 6.30
C TYR A 100 -1.12 6.70 6.05
N VAL A 101 -1.46 6.96 4.79
CA VAL A 101 -2.52 7.91 4.42
C VAL A 101 -3.88 7.45 4.98
N GLU A 102 -4.18 6.15 4.92
CA GLU A 102 -5.46 5.62 5.38
C GLU A 102 -5.54 5.53 6.90
N TYR A 103 -4.55 4.90 7.55
CA TYR A 103 -4.64 4.56 8.97
C TYR A 103 -4.07 5.61 9.92
N ILE A 104 -3.15 6.47 9.46
CA ILE A 104 -2.58 7.56 10.27
C ILE A 104 -3.27 8.88 9.95
N LEU A 105 -3.34 9.25 8.67
CA LEU A 105 -3.96 10.52 8.26
C LEU A 105 -5.48 10.47 8.17
N LYS A 106 -6.09 9.27 8.24
CA LYS A 106 -7.56 9.06 8.22
C LYS A 106 -8.24 9.52 6.94
N PHE A 107 -7.58 9.28 5.80
CA PHE A 107 -8.20 9.38 4.48
C PHE A 107 -8.74 8.00 4.07
N TRP A 108 -9.78 7.96 3.27
CA TRP A 108 -10.15 6.76 2.54
C TRP A 108 -9.26 6.63 1.29
N VAL A 109 -8.64 5.47 1.10
CA VAL A 109 -7.74 5.20 -0.03
C VAL A 109 -8.30 4.04 -0.85
N PRO A 110 -8.63 4.24 -2.15
CA PRO A 110 -9.02 3.13 -3.01
C PRO A 110 -7.84 2.19 -3.27
N ARG A 111 -8.06 0.87 -3.07
CA ARG A 111 -7.02 -0.17 -3.12
C ARG A 111 -7.11 -1.06 -4.37
N ILE A 112 -7.45 -0.48 -5.53
CA ILE A 112 -7.71 -1.24 -6.76
C ILE A 112 -6.51 -1.34 -7.70
N ARG A 113 -5.47 -0.53 -7.50
CA ARG A 113 -4.39 -0.32 -8.47
C ARG A 113 -3.66 -1.60 -8.89
N TYR A 114 -3.33 -2.46 -7.94
CA TYR A 114 -2.50 -3.65 -8.20
C TYR A 114 -3.32 -4.85 -8.69
N ALA A 115 -4.57 -4.97 -8.30
CA ALA A 115 -5.47 -6.03 -8.75
C ALA A 115 -5.72 -5.96 -10.26
N ASP A 116 -5.73 -4.73 -10.82
CA ASP A 116 -6.01 -4.46 -12.23
C ASP A 116 -4.76 -4.43 -13.12
N LYS A 117 -3.58 -4.88 -12.64
CA LYS A 117 -2.39 -4.98 -13.49
C LYS A 117 -2.63 -5.96 -14.62
N THR A 118 -2.51 -5.49 -15.86
CA THR A 118 -2.59 -6.33 -17.07
C THR A 118 -1.33 -7.17 -17.22
N MET A 119 -0.17 -6.58 -16.94
CA MET A 119 1.13 -7.25 -16.96
C MET A 119 1.81 -7.14 -15.60
N ARG A 120 2.31 -8.27 -15.05
CA ARG A 120 2.90 -8.32 -13.71
C ARG A 120 4.14 -7.43 -13.53
N ASN A 121 4.95 -7.31 -14.57
CA ASN A 121 6.19 -6.52 -14.56
C ASN A 121 6.00 -5.10 -15.12
N GLU A 122 4.80 -4.56 -15.07
CA GLU A 122 4.50 -3.20 -15.48
C GLU A 122 4.15 -2.31 -14.29
N SER A 123 4.74 -1.11 -14.26
CA SER A 123 4.29 -0.06 -13.35
C SER A 123 3.07 0.62 -13.96
N LYS A 124 1.95 0.62 -13.23
CA LYS A 124 0.73 1.29 -13.69
C LYS A 124 0.95 2.80 -13.75
N LYS A 125 0.67 3.43 -14.89
CA LYS A 125 0.68 4.90 -15.03
C LYS A 125 -0.47 5.52 -14.25
N GLY A 126 -0.28 6.72 -13.74
CA GLY A 126 -1.28 7.51 -13.02
C GLY A 126 -0.79 7.99 -11.66
N SER A 127 -1.68 8.56 -10.86
CA SER A 127 -1.36 8.99 -9.49
C SER A 127 -1.05 7.78 -8.62
N ASP A 128 0.05 7.85 -7.88
CA ASP A 128 0.52 6.72 -7.09
C ASP A 128 -0.41 6.43 -5.91
N ILE A 129 -0.84 7.48 -5.22
CA ILE A 129 -1.76 7.37 -4.09
C ILE A 129 -2.77 8.51 -4.14
N ILE A 130 -4.05 8.18 -4.01
CA ILE A 130 -5.13 9.13 -3.88
C ILE A 130 -5.89 8.82 -2.60
N GLY A 131 -6.06 9.83 -1.75
CA GLY A 131 -6.86 9.73 -0.53
C GLY A 131 -8.02 10.73 -0.54
N PHE A 132 -9.18 10.30 -0.08
CA PHE A 132 -10.38 11.11 0.04
C PHE A 132 -10.77 11.30 1.51
N ARG A 133 -11.16 12.50 1.88
CA ARG A 133 -11.74 12.79 3.17
C ARG A 133 -13.08 13.49 2.96
N PHE A 134 -14.14 12.88 3.45
CA PHE A 134 -15.46 13.50 3.44
C PHE A 134 -15.50 14.60 4.51
N GLN A 135 -15.94 15.80 4.11
CA GLN A 135 -16.25 16.85 5.07
C GLN A 135 -17.54 16.49 5.81
N GLN A 136 -17.55 16.68 7.11
CA GLN A 136 -18.82 16.60 7.85
C GLN A 136 -19.74 17.72 7.40
N ALA A 137 -21.00 17.42 7.12
CA ALA A 137 -21.99 18.40 6.74
C ALA A 137 -22.04 19.53 7.81
N GLY A 138 -21.81 20.78 7.39
CA GLY A 138 -21.85 21.97 8.25
C GLY A 138 -20.50 22.60 8.60
N LYS A 139 -19.34 22.01 8.24
CA LYS A 139 -18.05 22.70 8.35
C LYS A 139 -17.61 23.22 6.99
N SER A 140 -17.77 24.53 6.79
CA SER A 140 -17.27 25.24 5.59
C SER A 140 -15.75 25.13 5.51
N SER A 141 -15.23 24.79 4.32
CA SER A 141 -13.80 24.72 4.01
C SER A 141 -13.13 26.09 3.87
N ARG A 142 -13.76 27.18 4.37
CA ARG A 142 -13.28 28.55 4.17
C ARG A 142 -12.31 29.07 5.22
N GLU A 143 -11.81 28.24 6.12
CA GLU A 143 -10.77 28.67 7.05
C GLU A 143 -9.48 27.90 6.82
N LYS A 144 -8.71 28.35 5.83
CA LYS A 144 -7.24 28.38 5.82
C LYS A 144 -6.78 28.99 4.49
N GLN A 145 -6.82 30.30 4.44
CA GLN A 145 -5.84 31.06 3.69
C GLN A 145 -4.70 31.43 4.60
#